data_781cf7423afb6886582701ead3be7baf
#
_entry.id   781cf7423afb6886582701ead3be7baf
#
_cell.length_a   1.000
_cell.length_b   1.000
_cell.length_c   1.000
_cell.angle_alpha   90.00
_cell.angle_beta   90.00
_cell.angle_gamma   90.00
#
_symmetry.space_group_name_H-M   'P 1'
#
loop_
_entity.id
_entity.type
_entity.pdbx_description
1 polymer ?
#
loop_
_entity_poly.entity_id
_entity_poly.type
_entity_poly.pdbx_seq_one_letter_code
_entity_poly.pdbx_strand_id
1 'polypeptide(L)'
;LKWLKPLWKDQSYRVIMLLRDPRAMLQSRFLYKQGVDVKDYPDKKLKLEAKHRCAEIVDDLKYLKSIKGHKKAGSKILVIRYEDLAMDGLNELRRIHKFIGLKRPSPEVVKWLKNQQDRAYGKISMTNFSEGPRSVFRNNMTATAFNWKKKIPLKTVLTIQTVCQEALILAGYKLITTEEQLDSTDNNVVSKLIL
;
A
#
# COMPACT_ATOMS: atom_id res chain seq x y z
N LEU A 1 12.02 -1.55 -10.45
CA LEU A 1 11.51 -0.98 -11.73
C LEU A 1 12.57 -0.81 -12.81
N LYS A 2 13.86 -0.65 -12.47
CA LYS A 2 14.95 -0.48 -13.47
C LYS A 2 15.00 -1.60 -14.51
N TRP A 3 14.65 -2.81 -14.15
CA TRP A 3 14.60 -3.98 -15.04
C TRP A 3 13.54 -3.86 -16.15
N LEU A 4 12.57 -2.95 -16.02
CA LEU A 4 11.59 -2.65 -17.08
C LEU A 4 12.15 -1.75 -18.19
N LYS A 5 13.37 -1.20 -18.03
CA LYS A 5 13.98 -0.26 -18.98
C LYS A 5 13.95 -0.73 -20.45
N PRO A 6 14.20 -2.00 -20.76
CA PRO A 6 14.12 -2.48 -22.15
C PRO A 6 12.71 -2.32 -22.76
N LEU A 7 11.68 -2.37 -21.92
CA LEU A 7 10.28 -2.31 -22.36
C LEU A 7 9.77 -0.87 -22.58
N TRP A 8 10.52 0.19 -22.20
CA TRP A 8 10.05 1.57 -22.38
C TRP A 8 9.85 1.97 -23.84
N LYS A 9 10.44 1.27 -24.79
CA LYS A 9 10.23 1.49 -26.23
C LYS A 9 8.89 0.95 -26.72
N ASP A 10 8.39 -0.11 -26.12
CA ASP A 10 7.11 -0.71 -26.46
C ASP A 10 5.95 0.16 -25.95
N GLN A 11 5.00 0.49 -26.82
CA GLN A 11 3.84 1.31 -26.50
C GLN A 11 2.64 0.50 -26.00
N SER A 12 2.69 -0.83 -26.08
CA SER A 12 1.55 -1.71 -25.83
C SER A 12 1.27 -1.93 -24.33
N TYR A 13 2.20 -1.61 -23.42
CA TYR A 13 2.03 -1.90 -22.00
C TYR A 13 1.99 -0.65 -21.12
N ARG A 14 1.39 -0.81 -19.95
CA ARG A 14 1.34 0.14 -18.84
C ARG A 14 1.74 -0.60 -17.57
N VAL A 15 2.36 0.09 -16.65
CA VAL A 15 2.78 -0.45 -15.35
C VAL A 15 2.02 0.26 -14.24
N ILE A 16 1.37 -0.51 -13.37
CA ILE A 16 0.80 0.00 -12.14
C ILE A 16 1.68 -0.49 -10.99
N MET A 17 2.29 0.45 -10.29
CA MET A 17 3.07 0.18 -9.07
C MET A 17 2.16 0.37 -7.86
N LEU A 18 1.86 -0.71 -7.16
CA LEU A 18 1.10 -0.65 -5.92
C LEU A 18 2.05 -0.56 -4.73
N LEU A 19 1.99 0.54 -4.03
CA LEU A 19 2.68 0.76 -2.76
C LEU A 19 1.77 0.39 -1.59
N ARG A 20 2.38 0.04 -0.49
CA ARG A 20 1.72 -0.12 0.82
C ARG A 20 2.66 0.36 1.92
N ASP A 21 2.09 0.88 3.01
CA ASP A 21 2.86 1.24 4.19
C ASP A 21 3.76 0.07 4.62
N PRO A 22 5.10 0.25 4.66
CA PRO A 22 6.03 -0.81 5.05
C PRO A 22 5.71 -1.45 6.40
N ARG A 23 5.16 -0.69 7.36
CA ARG A 23 4.76 -1.19 8.69
C ARG A 23 3.60 -2.19 8.57
N ALA A 24 2.58 -1.82 7.79
CA ALA A 24 1.44 -2.70 7.48
C ALA A 24 1.85 -3.92 6.66
N MET A 25 2.74 -3.71 5.68
CA MET A 25 3.23 -4.78 4.81
C MET A 25 4.01 -5.83 5.61
N LEU A 26 4.91 -5.41 6.49
CA LEU A 26 5.70 -6.32 7.33
C LEU A 26 4.81 -7.12 8.28
N GLN A 27 3.87 -6.46 9.00
CA GLN A 27 2.90 -7.14 9.84
C GLN A 27 2.15 -8.24 9.09
N SER A 28 1.60 -7.90 7.93
CA SER A 28 0.85 -8.85 7.10
C SER A 28 1.72 -10.00 6.59
N ARG A 29 2.96 -9.71 6.21
CA ARG A 29 3.88 -10.67 5.61
C ARG A 29 4.40 -11.68 6.63
N PHE A 30 4.76 -11.24 7.85
CA PHE A 30 5.21 -12.15 8.90
C PHE A 30 4.08 -13.07 9.35
N LEU A 31 2.90 -12.51 9.57
CA LEU A 31 1.73 -13.30 9.94
C LEU A 31 1.39 -14.35 8.87
N TYR A 32 1.44 -13.95 7.58
CA TYR A 32 1.12 -14.84 6.47
C TYR A 32 2.16 -15.93 6.24
N LYS A 33 3.47 -15.58 6.22
CA LYS A 33 4.53 -16.52 5.85
C LYS A 33 5.00 -17.40 6.99
N GLN A 34 4.98 -16.87 8.21
CA GLN A 34 5.63 -17.48 9.37
C GLN A 34 4.64 -17.78 10.51
N GLY A 35 3.39 -17.31 10.40
CA GLY A 35 2.40 -17.44 11.48
C GLY A 35 2.76 -16.65 12.75
N VAL A 36 3.75 -15.74 12.63
CA VAL A 36 4.29 -14.98 13.77
C VAL A 36 3.87 -13.51 13.64
N ASP A 37 3.43 -12.92 14.73
CA ASP A 37 3.19 -11.48 14.79
C ASP A 37 4.52 -10.72 14.72
N VAL A 38 4.54 -9.60 14.02
CA VAL A 38 5.77 -8.80 13.85
C VAL A 38 6.35 -8.32 15.19
N LYS A 39 5.51 -8.11 16.20
CA LYS A 39 5.93 -7.70 17.56
C LYS A 39 6.73 -8.78 18.27
N ASP A 40 6.49 -10.05 17.94
CA ASP A 40 7.16 -11.22 18.55
C ASP A 40 8.38 -11.65 17.75
N TYR A 41 8.71 -10.91 16.67
CA TYR A 41 9.84 -11.22 15.83
C TYR A 41 11.12 -10.56 16.35
N PRO A 42 12.27 -11.29 16.38
CA PRO A 42 13.52 -10.73 16.91
C PRO A 42 13.93 -9.44 16.21
N ASP A 43 14.19 -8.38 16.96
CA ASP A 43 14.48 -7.02 16.46
C ASP A 43 15.57 -7.01 15.37
N LYS A 44 16.64 -7.78 15.53
CA LYS A 44 17.74 -7.86 14.55
C LYS A 44 17.27 -8.41 13.21
N LYS A 45 16.46 -9.45 13.23
CA LYS A 45 15.91 -10.07 12.02
C LYS A 45 14.84 -9.16 11.38
N LEU A 46 14.00 -8.53 12.22
CA LEU A 46 13.02 -7.55 11.77
C LEU A 46 13.69 -6.39 11.04
N LYS A 47 14.73 -5.79 11.61
CA LYS A 47 15.48 -4.71 10.98
C LYS A 47 16.08 -5.12 9.64
N LEU A 48 16.61 -6.33 9.54
CA LEU A 48 17.20 -6.84 8.31
C LEU A 48 16.15 -6.98 7.20
N GLU A 49 15.02 -7.62 7.48
CA GLU A 49 13.92 -7.79 6.51
C GLU A 49 13.30 -6.43 6.13
N ALA A 50 13.07 -5.56 7.12
CA ALA A 50 12.55 -4.22 6.89
C ALA A 50 13.51 -3.40 6.00
N LYS A 51 14.81 -3.41 6.29
CA LYS A 51 15.83 -2.73 5.49
C LYS A 51 15.82 -3.20 4.05
N HIS A 52 15.78 -4.51 3.82
CA HIS A 52 15.75 -5.08 2.47
C HIS A 52 14.52 -4.60 1.69
N ARG A 53 13.33 -4.67 2.30
CA ARG A 53 12.08 -4.26 1.64
C ARG A 53 12.01 -2.76 1.41
N CYS A 54 12.47 -1.98 2.35
CA CYS A 54 12.47 -0.53 2.21
C CYS A 54 13.49 -0.04 1.19
N ALA A 55 14.64 -0.71 1.06
CA ALA A 55 15.61 -0.42 0.01
C ALA A 55 15.02 -0.64 -1.38
N GLU A 56 14.27 -1.75 -1.61
CA GLU A 56 13.57 -1.99 -2.88
C GLU A 56 12.60 -0.83 -3.23
N ILE A 57 11.82 -0.37 -2.24
CA ILE A 57 10.88 0.76 -2.42
C ILE A 57 11.64 2.05 -2.75
N VAL A 58 12.72 2.35 -2.02
CA VAL A 58 13.55 3.54 -2.25
C VAL A 58 14.14 3.53 -3.66
N ASP A 59 14.71 2.41 -4.07
CA ASP A 59 15.31 2.27 -5.39
C ASP A 59 14.29 2.47 -6.52
N ASP A 60 13.09 1.90 -6.35
CA ASP A 60 12.02 2.04 -7.32
C ASP A 60 11.49 3.47 -7.38
N LEU A 61 11.28 4.13 -6.24
CA LEU A 61 10.79 5.51 -6.19
C LEU A 61 11.83 6.52 -6.69
N LYS A 62 13.11 6.34 -6.36
CA LYS A 62 14.21 7.17 -6.93
C LYS A 62 14.30 7.00 -8.44
N TYR A 63 14.18 5.77 -8.93
CA TYR A 63 14.15 5.52 -10.37
C TYR A 63 12.96 6.20 -11.05
N LEU A 64 11.76 6.08 -10.47
CA LEU A 64 10.58 6.79 -10.97
C LEU A 64 10.79 8.29 -11.04
N LYS A 65 11.35 8.89 -9.98
CA LYS A 65 11.66 10.32 -9.94
C LYS A 65 12.64 10.71 -11.07
N SER A 66 13.64 9.87 -11.34
CA SER A 66 14.64 10.12 -12.39
C SER A 66 14.05 10.08 -13.81
N ILE A 67 12.98 9.31 -14.04
CA ILE A 67 12.35 9.17 -15.37
C ILE A 67 11.07 10.00 -15.53
N LYS A 68 10.61 10.71 -14.51
CA LYS A 68 9.35 11.47 -14.54
C LYS A 68 9.29 12.49 -15.68
N GLY A 69 10.42 13.13 -16.01
CA GLY A 69 10.52 14.08 -17.12
C GLY A 69 10.58 13.43 -18.52
N HIS A 70 10.76 12.12 -18.60
CA HIS A 70 10.80 11.41 -19.87
C HIS A 70 9.40 11.08 -20.37
N LYS A 71 8.93 11.79 -21.41
CA LYS A 71 7.57 11.61 -21.99
C LYS A 71 7.22 10.14 -22.29
N LYS A 72 8.19 9.33 -22.72
CA LYS A 72 7.95 7.91 -23.07
C LYS A 72 7.94 6.96 -21.87
N ALA A 73 8.78 7.16 -20.87
CA ALA A 73 8.89 6.25 -19.73
C ALA A 73 7.99 6.68 -18.55
N GLY A 74 8.02 7.95 -18.19
CA GLY A 74 7.25 8.46 -17.04
C GLY A 74 5.74 8.34 -17.21
N SER A 75 5.23 8.50 -18.45
CA SER A 75 3.80 8.36 -18.74
C SER A 75 3.29 6.91 -18.71
N LYS A 76 4.17 5.92 -18.61
CA LYS A 76 3.81 4.49 -18.61
C LYS A 76 3.67 3.88 -17.23
N ILE A 77 3.94 4.63 -16.17
CA ILE A 77 3.87 4.14 -14.81
C ILE A 77 2.88 4.95 -14.00
N LEU A 78 1.93 4.27 -13.40
CA LEU A 78 1.00 4.81 -12.42
C LEU A 78 1.36 4.26 -11.04
N VAL A 79 1.63 5.14 -10.10
CA VAL A 79 1.83 4.76 -8.69
C VAL A 79 0.53 4.94 -7.93
N ILE A 80 0.14 3.91 -7.20
CA ILE A 80 -1.05 3.86 -6.35
C ILE A 80 -0.63 3.35 -4.98
N ARG A 81 -1.14 3.94 -3.91
CA ARG A 81 -1.02 3.37 -2.58
C ARG A 81 -2.27 2.55 -2.24
N TYR A 82 -2.05 1.45 -1.56
CA TYR A 82 -3.14 0.62 -1.07
C TYR A 82 -4.10 1.41 -0.16
N GLU A 83 -3.55 2.31 0.63
CA GLU A 83 -4.29 3.17 1.56
C GLU A 83 -5.20 4.14 0.80
N ASP A 84 -4.72 4.78 -0.28
CA ASP A 84 -5.53 5.66 -1.13
C ASP A 84 -6.68 4.87 -1.79
N LEU A 85 -6.36 3.69 -2.31
CA LEU A 85 -7.36 2.79 -2.91
C LEU A 85 -8.41 2.34 -1.87
N ALA A 86 -8.00 2.13 -0.62
CA ALA A 86 -8.89 1.73 0.45
C ALA A 86 -9.80 2.86 0.93
N MET A 87 -9.30 4.10 0.95
CA MET A 87 -10.04 5.28 1.39
C MET A 87 -10.95 5.87 0.30
N ASP A 88 -10.44 5.94 -0.93
CA ASP A 88 -11.13 6.56 -2.07
C ASP A 88 -11.05 5.68 -3.32
N GLY A 89 -11.54 4.45 -3.17
CA GLY A 89 -11.45 3.43 -4.22
C GLY A 89 -12.08 3.84 -5.54
N LEU A 90 -13.14 4.65 -5.55
CA LEU A 90 -13.80 5.06 -6.78
C LEU A 90 -12.95 6.05 -7.59
N ASN A 91 -12.31 7.01 -6.94
CA ASN A 91 -11.42 7.94 -7.62
C ASN A 91 -10.14 7.25 -8.10
N GLU A 92 -9.56 6.36 -7.28
CA GLU A 92 -8.40 5.56 -7.69
C GLU A 92 -8.75 4.64 -8.87
N LEU A 93 -9.93 4.02 -8.88
CA LEU A 93 -10.39 3.22 -10.01
C LEU A 93 -10.50 4.05 -11.30
N ARG A 94 -11.04 5.27 -11.21
CA ARG A 94 -11.10 6.20 -12.36
C ARG A 94 -9.71 6.58 -12.86
N ARG A 95 -8.76 6.81 -11.94
CA ARG A 95 -7.34 7.07 -12.29
C ARG A 95 -6.73 5.88 -13.04
N ILE A 96 -6.95 4.67 -12.56
CA ILE A 96 -6.50 3.44 -13.22
C ILE A 96 -7.10 3.33 -14.62
N HIS A 97 -8.41 3.46 -14.76
CA HIS A 97 -9.09 3.37 -16.05
C HIS A 97 -8.57 4.39 -17.06
N LYS A 98 -8.44 5.65 -16.64
CA LYS A 98 -7.85 6.71 -17.48
C LYS A 98 -6.42 6.35 -17.90
N PHE A 99 -5.63 5.82 -16.99
CA PHE A 99 -4.24 5.46 -17.24
C PHE A 99 -4.08 4.32 -18.24
N ILE A 100 -4.93 3.28 -18.16
CA ILE A 100 -4.90 2.14 -19.09
C ILE A 100 -5.67 2.39 -20.39
N GLY A 101 -6.23 3.58 -20.56
CA GLY A 101 -6.94 3.97 -21.78
C GLY A 101 -8.40 3.55 -21.84
N LEU A 102 -8.99 3.12 -20.74
CA LEU A 102 -10.42 2.83 -20.64
C LEU A 102 -11.21 4.12 -20.32
N LYS A 103 -12.37 4.29 -20.95
CA LYS A 103 -13.17 5.51 -20.77
C LYS A 103 -13.74 5.64 -19.35
N ARG A 104 -14.43 4.63 -18.88
CA ARG A 104 -15.08 4.60 -17.55
C ARG A 104 -15.06 3.18 -16.97
N PRO A 105 -15.05 3.02 -15.62
CA PRO A 105 -15.35 1.74 -14.99
C PRO A 105 -16.76 1.27 -15.36
N SER A 106 -16.94 -0.03 -15.58
CA SER A 106 -18.29 -0.56 -15.82
C SER A 106 -19.17 -0.40 -14.58
N PRO A 107 -20.51 -0.30 -14.75
CA PRO A 107 -21.45 -0.19 -13.64
C PRO A 107 -21.30 -1.34 -12.63
N GLU A 108 -20.98 -2.54 -13.10
CA GLU A 108 -20.78 -3.76 -12.27
C GLU A 108 -19.56 -3.59 -11.36
N VAL A 109 -18.44 -3.10 -11.89
CA VAL A 109 -17.22 -2.85 -11.12
C VAL A 109 -17.45 -1.74 -10.08
N VAL A 110 -18.17 -0.67 -10.46
CA VAL A 110 -18.55 0.41 -9.53
C VAL A 110 -19.46 -0.13 -8.43
N LYS A 111 -20.44 -0.94 -8.76
CA LYS A 111 -21.35 -1.58 -7.81
C LYS A 111 -20.60 -2.52 -6.87
N TRP A 112 -19.69 -3.34 -7.41
CA TRP A 112 -18.84 -4.22 -6.62
C TRP A 112 -18.02 -3.43 -5.61
N LEU A 113 -17.36 -2.34 -6.03
CA LEU A 113 -16.54 -1.50 -5.17
C LEU A 113 -17.36 -0.83 -4.06
N LYS A 114 -18.53 -0.29 -4.39
CA LYS A 114 -19.47 0.27 -3.41
C LYS A 114 -19.92 -0.79 -2.40
N ASN A 115 -20.24 -1.99 -2.86
CA ASN A 115 -20.60 -3.09 -1.96
C ASN A 115 -19.44 -3.44 -1.00
N GLN A 116 -18.18 -3.36 -1.43
CA GLN A 116 -17.03 -3.55 -0.54
C GLN A 116 -16.94 -2.44 0.52
N GLN A 117 -17.22 -1.19 0.15
CA GLN A 117 -17.28 -0.07 1.08
C GLN A 117 -18.47 -0.18 2.04
N ASP A 118 -19.65 -0.54 1.54
CA ASP A 118 -20.86 -0.72 2.37
C ASP A 118 -20.74 -1.89 3.36
N ARG A 119 -20.05 -2.96 2.99
CA ARG A 119 -19.65 -4.03 3.90
C ARG A 119 -18.74 -3.54 5.01
N ALA A 120 -17.81 -2.63 4.68
CA ALA A 120 -16.94 -2.00 5.64
C ALA A 120 -17.69 -1.25 6.75
N TYR A 121 -18.88 -0.73 6.44
CA TYR A 121 -19.75 -0.02 7.36
C TYR A 121 -20.83 -0.92 8.01
N GLY A 122 -20.73 -2.26 7.87
CA GLY A 122 -21.68 -3.21 8.48
C GLY A 122 -23.07 -3.23 7.82
N LYS A 123 -23.23 -2.59 6.67
CA LYS A 123 -24.52 -2.47 5.97
C LYS A 123 -24.95 -3.76 5.24
N ILE A 124 -24.02 -4.67 4.98
CA ILE A 124 -24.27 -5.92 4.26
C ILE A 124 -23.59 -7.06 5.02
N SER A 125 -24.37 -8.06 5.44
CA SER A 125 -23.87 -9.29 6.07
C SER A 125 -23.17 -10.17 5.02
N MET A 126 -22.04 -10.76 5.42
CA MET A 126 -21.33 -11.75 4.60
C MET A 126 -21.83 -13.15 4.92
N THR A 127 -22.49 -13.78 3.98
CA THR A 127 -22.65 -15.23 3.98
C THR A 127 -21.51 -15.84 3.15
N ASN A 128 -20.74 -16.77 3.76
CA ASN A 128 -19.91 -17.78 3.12
C ASN A 128 -18.51 -17.43 2.56
N PHE A 129 -17.84 -16.36 2.98
CA PHE A 129 -16.40 -16.24 2.68
C PHE A 129 -15.57 -16.33 3.96
N SER A 130 -14.69 -17.35 4.06
CA SER A 130 -13.76 -17.46 5.19
C SER A 130 -12.74 -16.33 5.15
N GLU A 131 -12.72 -15.49 6.16
CA GLU A 131 -11.64 -14.54 6.39
C GLU A 131 -10.44 -15.28 6.98
N GLY A 132 -9.49 -15.64 6.14
CA GLY A 132 -8.20 -16.15 6.57
C GLY A 132 -7.06 -15.19 6.16
N PRO A 133 -5.85 -15.37 6.70
CA PRO A 133 -4.69 -14.57 6.32
C PRO A 133 -4.42 -14.60 4.81
N ARG A 134 -4.90 -15.63 4.11
CA ARG A 134 -4.73 -15.84 2.67
C ARG A 134 -5.91 -15.34 1.82
N SER A 135 -7.00 -14.89 2.44
CA SER A 135 -8.16 -14.41 1.68
C SER A 135 -7.80 -13.13 0.92
N VAL A 136 -8.18 -13.08 -0.35
CA VAL A 136 -8.10 -11.87 -1.18
C VAL A 136 -9.28 -10.93 -0.94
N PHE A 137 -10.32 -11.43 -0.28
CA PHE A 137 -11.48 -10.63 0.10
C PHE A 137 -11.30 -10.05 1.50
N ARG A 138 -11.69 -8.79 1.66
CA ARG A 138 -11.66 -8.08 2.94
C ARG A 138 -13.01 -7.41 3.15
N ASN A 139 -13.59 -7.62 4.32
CA ASN A 139 -14.88 -7.00 4.67
C ASN A 139 -14.76 -5.49 4.82
N ASN A 140 -13.59 -5.01 5.24
CA ASN A 140 -13.30 -3.60 5.41
C ASN A 140 -11.88 -3.30 4.91
N MET A 141 -11.79 -2.72 3.71
CA MET A 141 -10.50 -2.38 3.10
C MET A 141 -9.78 -1.30 3.91
N THR A 142 -10.50 -0.29 4.37
CA THR A 142 -9.94 0.81 5.18
C THR A 142 -9.40 0.29 6.50
N ALA A 143 -10.20 -0.52 7.21
CA ALA A 143 -9.70 -1.15 8.44
C ALA A 143 -8.46 -2.02 8.16
N THR A 144 -8.45 -2.78 7.07
CA THR A 144 -7.29 -3.61 6.68
C THR A 144 -6.05 -2.76 6.39
N ALA A 145 -6.21 -1.59 5.80
CA ALA A 145 -5.11 -0.68 5.50
C ALA A 145 -4.44 -0.15 6.77
N PHE A 146 -5.22 0.17 7.81
CA PHE A 146 -4.75 0.86 9.01
C PHE A 146 -4.72 0.01 10.28
N ASN A 147 -5.19 -1.24 10.24
CA ASN A 147 -5.29 -2.12 11.41
C ASN A 147 -3.94 -2.44 12.08
N TRP A 148 -2.84 -2.26 11.36
CA TRP A 148 -1.51 -2.42 11.90
C TRP A 148 -1.23 -1.46 13.06
N LYS A 149 -1.81 -0.27 13.06
CA LYS A 149 -1.70 0.73 14.14
C LYS A 149 -2.14 0.17 15.50
N LYS A 150 -3.20 -0.67 15.49
CA LYS A 150 -3.73 -1.32 16.68
C LYS A 150 -3.01 -2.61 17.07
N LYS A 151 -2.19 -3.16 16.16
CA LYS A 151 -1.56 -4.48 16.33
C LYS A 151 -0.09 -4.39 16.66
N ILE A 152 0.59 -3.33 16.23
CA ILE A 152 2.04 -3.19 16.35
C ILE A 152 2.35 -2.19 17.46
N PRO A 153 3.06 -2.59 18.54
CA PRO A 153 3.49 -1.66 19.58
C PRO A 153 4.40 -0.57 19.04
N LEU A 154 4.38 0.62 19.64
CA LEU A 154 5.22 1.76 19.22
C LEU A 154 6.71 1.38 19.11
N LYS A 155 7.24 0.61 20.04
CA LYS A 155 8.63 0.10 19.98
C LYS A 155 8.94 -0.58 18.65
N THR A 156 8.04 -1.46 18.18
CA THR A 156 8.20 -2.19 16.92
C THR A 156 8.05 -1.26 15.73
N VAL A 157 7.11 -0.30 15.77
CA VAL A 157 6.94 0.75 14.75
C VAL A 157 8.23 1.55 14.61
N LEU A 158 8.81 2.03 15.73
CA LEU A 158 10.07 2.77 15.73
C LEU A 158 11.23 1.92 15.19
N THR A 159 11.29 0.64 15.56
CA THR A 159 12.29 -0.30 15.03
C THR A 159 12.22 -0.39 13.50
N ILE A 160 11.03 -0.50 12.92
CA ILE A 160 10.84 -0.51 11.47
C ILE A 160 11.24 0.85 10.88
N GLN A 161 10.79 1.94 11.48
CA GLN A 161 11.04 3.29 10.98
C GLN A 161 12.54 3.64 10.94
N THR A 162 13.36 3.14 11.87
CA THR A 162 14.82 3.41 11.85
C THR A 162 15.50 3.00 10.54
N VAL A 163 14.99 2.00 9.86
CA VAL A 163 15.57 1.48 8.60
C VAL A 163 14.72 1.77 7.36
N CYS A 164 13.47 2.21 7.55
CA CYS A 164 12.51 2.48 6.50
C CYS A 164 12.21 3.96 6.30
N GLN A 165 12.86 4.87 7.04
CA GLN A 165 12.52 6.29 7.06
C GLN A 165 12.46 6.90 5.66
N GLU A 166 13.46 6.67 4.83
CA GLU A 166 13.52 7.19 3.47
C GLU A 166 12.38 6.65 2.60
N ALA A 167 12.10 5.34 2.69
CA ALA A 167 11.00 4.72 1.97
C ALA A 167 9.64 5.32 2.37
N LEU A 168 9.43 5.52 3.68
CA LEU A 168 8.20 6.12 4.22
C LEU A 168 8.01 7.55 3.68
N ILE A 169 9.05 8.38 3.78
CA ILE A 169 8.99 9.77 3.32
C ILE A 169 8.74 9.84 1.81
N LEU A 170 9.49 9.09 1.01
CA LEU A 170 9.33 9.09 -0.45
C LEU A 170 7.96 8.59 -0.89
N ALA A 171 7.41 7.59 -0.19
CA ALA A 171 6.07 7.07 -0.46
C ALA A 171 4.95 7.92 0.16
N GLY A 172 5.26 9.02 0.85
CA GLY A 172 4.30 9.92 1.45
C GLY A 172 3.62 9.35 2.69
N TYR A 173 4.33 8.56 3.51
CA TYR A 173 3.86 8.11 4.82
C TYR A 173 4.47 8.96 5.93
N LYS A 174 3.64 9.36 6.89
CA LYS A 174 4.11 10.10 8.06
C LYS A 174 4.79 9.17 9.07
N LEU A 175 5.84 9.67 9.70
CA LEU A 175 6.47 8.97 10.82
C LEU A 175 5.59 9.10 12.07
N ILE A 176 5.60 8.08 12.90
CA ILE A 176 4.92 8.01 14.19
C ILE A 176 6.01 8.02 15.26
N THR A 177 5.87 8.88 16.24
CA THR A 177 6.86 9.07 17.32
C THR A 177 6.28 8.88 18.71
N THR A 178 4.94 8.92 18.85
CA THR A 178 4.26 8.78 20.15
C THR A 178 3.12 7.77 20.07
N GLU A 179 2.70 7.26 21.24
CA GLU A 179 1.55 6.35 21.35
C GLU A 179 0.26 7.05 20.90
N GLU A 180 0.08 8.34 21.23
CA GLU A 180 -1.12 9.10 20.82
C GLU A 180 -1.25 9.15 19.29
N GLN A 181 -0.13 9.30 18.57
CA GLN A 181 -0.13 9.26 17.11
C GLN A 181 -0.45 7.86 16.58
N LEU A 182 0.00 6.83 17.28
CA LEU A 182 -0.27 5.44 16.93
C LEU A 182 -1.72 5.08 17.18
N ASP A 183 -2.29 5.47 18.33
CA ASP A 183 -3.67 5.16 18.74
C ASP A 183 -4.71 6.05 18.06
N SER A 184 -4.27 7.15 17.47
CA SER A 184 -5.17 8.05 16.75
C SER A 184 -6.04 7.27 15.75
N THR A 185 -7.34 7.43 15.83
CA THR A 185 -8.31 6.90 14.87
C THR A 185 -8.24 7.61 13.53
N ASP A 186 -7.55 8.75 13.49
CA ASP A 186 -7.30 9.47 12.26
C ASP A 186 -6.37 8.66 11.35
N ASN A 187 -6.84 8.37 10.14
CA ASN A 187 -6.06 7.70 9.09
C ASN A 187 -4.99 8.62 8.48
N ASN A 188 -4.66 9.71 9.15
CA ASN A 188 -3.75 10.78 8.70
C ASN A 188 -2.26 10.38 8.74
N VAL A 189 -1.96 9.10 8.59
CA VAL A 189 -0.58 8.59 8.38
C VAL A 189 -0.12 8.71 6.94
N VAL A 190 -1.00 9.19 6.05
CA VAL A 190 -0.74 9.34 4.62
C VAL A 190 -0.73 10.83 4.28
N SER A 191 0.33 11.29 3.64
CA SER A 191 0.45 12.63 3.07
C SER A 191 0.46 12.57 1.54
N LYS A 192 0.55 13.70 0.87
CA LYS A 192 0.65 13.74 -0.59
C LYS A 192 1.87 12.95 -1.07
N LEU A 193 1.69 12.09 -2.05
CA LEU A 193 2.78 11.37 -2.70
C LEU A 193 3.71 12.37 -3.42
N ILE A 194 5.00 12.34 -3.09
CA ILE A 194 6.01 13.25 -3.62
C ILE A 194 6.76 12.56 -4.78
N LEU A 195 6.08 12.39 -5.90
CA LEU A 195 6.68 11.85 -7.12
C LEU A 195 6.64 12.85 -8.26
#